data_5c071a60f4d05ef69d21616858adc695
#
_entry.id   5c071a60f4d05ef69d21616858adc695
#
_cell.length_a   1.000
_cell.length_b   1.000
_cell.length_c   1.000
_cell.angle_alpha   90.00
_cell.angle_beta   90.00
_cell.angle_gamma   90.00
#
_symmetry.space_group_name_H-M   'P 1'
#
loop_
_entity.id
_entity.type
_entity.pdbx_description
1 polymer ?
#
loop_
_entity_poly.entity_id
_entity_poly.type
_entity_poly.pdbx_seq_one_letter_code
_entity_poly.pdbx_strand_id
1 'polypeptide(L)'
;MRSSAASDVYKRQDINACDVEVDAIIDFSAAPAVDGLLDFAVERQIPIVLCTTGLSDEQLEKVHEASKKTAVLRSANMSLGVNTLFKVLKSMTKLLADAGFDIDIVEKHHRRKLDAPSGTAIALAEAVNEPLNNEYEFVYDRSQRREQRPKKEIGISAVRGGTIVGEHEIIFAGQDEVIELKHTAYSRAIFGKGAVSAALYLAGKEAGMYDMSDVIG
;
A
#
# COMPACT_ATOMS: atom_id res chain seq x y z
N MET A 1 -24.72 -11.35 -21.94
CA MET A 1 -23.77 -12.46 -21.70
C MET A 1 -23.73 -12.75 -20.22
N ARG A 2 -24.11 -13.94 -19.80
CA ARG A 2 -23.87 -14.37 -18.42
C ARG A 2 -22.37 -14.63 -18.30
N SER A 3 -21.69 -13.91 -17.40
CA SER A 3 -20.32 -14.21 -17.03
C SER A 3 -20.26 -15.61 -16.42
N SER A 4 -19.65 -16.55 -17.09
CA SER A 4 -19.44 -17.91 -16.62
C SER A 4 -18.26 -18.04 -15.65
N ALA A 5 -17.77 -16.94 -15.11
CA ALA A 5 -16.58 -16.90 -14.26
C ALA A 5 -16.89 -16.89 -12.75
N ALA A 6 -18.08 -17.29 -12.34
CA ALA A 6 -18.44 -17.34 -10.91
C ALA A 6 -18.57 -18.76 -10.38
N SER A 7 -17.97 -19.73 -11.04
CA SER A 7 -18.31 -21.10 -10.67
C SER A 7 -17.31 -21.61 -9.76
N ASP A 8 -16.58 -21.82 -9.26
CA ASP A 8 -15.93 -22.75 -8.34
C ASP A 8 -15.20 -22.07 -7.17
N VAL A 9 -15.96 -21.32 -6.35
CA VAL A 9 -15.46 -20.96 -5.01
C VAL A 9 -15.52 -22.19 -4.10
N TYR A 10 -14.48 -22.99 -4.11
CA TYR A 10 -14.34 -24.05 -3.12
C TYR A 10 -13.90 -23.44 -1.78
N LYS A 11 -14.73 -23.55 -0.75
CA LYS A 11 -14.34 -23.20 0.61
C LYS A 11 -13.66 -24.39 1.25
N ARG A 12 -12.37 -24.26 1.52
CA ARG A 12 -11.60 -25.19 2.34
C ARG A 12 -11.29 -24.55 3.67
N GLN A 13 -11.35 -25.32 4.75
CA GLN A 13 -11.04 -24.84 6.11
C GLN A 13 -9.57 -25.02 6.47
N ASP A 14 -8.88 -25.90 5.75
CA ASP A 14 -7.45 -26.16 5.93
C ASP A 14 -6.75 -25.99 4.57
N ILE A 15 -5.74 -25.15 4.53
CA ILE A 15 -4.97 -24.91 3.32
C ILE A 15 -4.22 -26.18 2.85
N ASN A 16 -3.82 -27.05 3.79
CA ASN A 16 -3.13 -28.28 3.47
C ASN A 16 -4.04 -29.30 2.74
N ALA A 17 -5.36 -29.14 2.86
CA ALA A 17 -6.33 -29.91 2.09
C ALA A 17 -6.51 -29.39 0.65
N CYS A 18 -5.75 -28.39 0.22
CA CYS A 18 -5.78 -27.87 -1.14
C CYS A 18 -5.02 -28.83 -2.08
N ASP A 19 -5.76 -29.48 -2.94
CA ASP A 19 -5.30 -30.47 -3.94
C ASP A 19 -5.28 -29.90 -5.37
N VAL A 20 -5.56 -28.60 -5.52
CA VAL A 20 -5.59 -27.92 -6.83
C VAL A 20 -4.20 -27.36 -7.14
N GLU A 21 -3.75 -27.56 -8.38
CA GLU A 21 -2.59 -26.86 -8.91
C GLU A 21 -2.93 -25.37 -9.08
N VAL A 22 -2.05 -24.50 -8.59
CA VAL A 22 -2.23 -23.04 -8.65
C VAL A 22 -0.91 -22.38 -9.03
N ASP A 23 -0.99 -21.32 -9.81
CA ASP A 23 0.18 -20.55 -10.27
C ASP A 23 0.65 -19.53 -9.23
N ALA A 24 -0.24 -19.06 -8.36
CA ALA A 24 0.05 -18.11 -7.28
C ALA A 24 -1.02 -18.13 -6.19
N ILE A 25 -0.64 -17.75 -4.99
CA ILE A 25 -1.55 -17.48 -3.87
C ILE A 25 -1.75 -15.97 -3.76
N ILE A 26 -3.00 -15.53 -3.58
CA ILE A 26 -3.33 -14.15 -3.22
C ILE A 26 -3.97 -14.17 -1.83
N ASP A 27 -3.29 -13.57 -0.87
CA ASP A 27 -3.72 -13.57 0.53
C ASP A 27 -4.33 -12.23 0.95
N PHE A 28 -5.60 -12.22 1.32
CA PHE A 28 -6.32 -11.14 1.99
C PHE A 28 -6.93 -11.63 3.31
N SER A 29 -6.25 -12.48 4.04
CA SER A 29 -6.73 -13.06 5.29
C SER A 29 -6.46 -12.16 6.51
N ALA A 30 -6.00 -12.72 7.58
CA ALA A 30 -5.62 -12.02 8.81
C ALA A 30 -4.26 -12.54 9.29
N ALA A 31 -3.53 -11.72 10.04
CA ALA A 31 -2.19 -12.02 10.51
C ALA A 31 -1.99 -13.43 11.11
N PRO A 32 -2.93 -13.99 11.91
CA PRO A 32 -2.77 -15.35 12.44
C PRO A 32 -2.72 -16.47 11.39
N ALA A 33 -3.19 -16.24 10.16
CA ALA A 33 -3.17 -17.23 9.09
C ALA A 33 -1.87 -17.21 8.28
N VAL A 34 -1.09 -16.15 8.36
CA VAL A 34 0.05 -15.88 7.47
C VAL A 34 1.15 -16.93 7.64
N ASP A 35 1.42 -17.38 8.87
CA ASP A 35 2.48 -18.37 9.13
C ASP A 35 2.24 -19.68 8.38
N GLY A 36 1.02 -20.20 8.45
CA GLY A 36 0.65 -21.44 7.74
C GLY A 36 0.61 -21.25 6.22
N LEU A 37 0.20 -20.06 5.74
CA LEU A 37 0.22 -19.73 4.31
C LEU A 37 1.63 -19.67 3.74
N LEU A 38 2.58 -19.08 4.47
CA LEU A 38 3.98 -19.02 4.07
C LEU A 38 4.62 -20.42 4.04
N ASP A 39 4.35 -21.24 5.07
CA ASP A 39 4.85 -22.62 5.11
C ASP A 39 4.34 -23.42 3.92
N PHE A 40 3.05 -23.33 3.60
CA PHE A 40 2.43 -23.98 2.44
C PHE A 40 3.02 -23.48 1.10
N ALA A 41 3.19 -22.15 0.95
CA ALA A 41 3.76 -21.55 -0.25
C ALA A 41 5.21 -22.03 -0.49
N VAL A 42 6.02 -22.07 0.56
CA VAL A 42 7.42 -22.53 0.51
C VAL A 42 7.49 -24.02 0.20
N GLU A 43 6.70 -24.88 0.87
CA GLU A 43 6.70 -26.33 0.67
C GLU A 43 6.36 -26.69 -0.78
N ARG A 44 5.37 -25.99 -1.36
CA ARG A 44 4.91 -26.25 -2.73
C ARG A 44 5.58 -25.40 -3.79
N GLN A 45 6.52 -24.52 -3.42
CA GLN A 45 7.20 -23.60 -4.33
C GLN A 45 6.22 -22.70 -5.13
N ILE A 46 5.11 -22.27 -4.47
CA ILE A 46 4.07 -21.43 -5.07
C ILE A 46 4.35 -19.97 -4.74
N PRO A 47 4.41 -19.06 -5.74
CA PRO A 47 4.49 -17.63 -5.50
C PRO A 47 3.32 -17.10 -4.64
N ILE A 48 3.58 -16.15 -3.76
CA ILE A 48 2.53 -15.56 -2.91
C ILE A 48 2.50 -14.04 -2.95
N VAL A 49 1.30 -13.47 -3.17
CA VAL A 49 1.00 -12.05 -3.01
C VAL A 49 0.37 -11.86 -1.64
N LEU A 50 1.15 -11.33 -0.69
CA LEU A 50 0.76 -11.15 0.69
C LEU A 50 0.16 -9.76 0.90
N CYS A 51 -1.18 -9.68 0.94
CA CYS A 51 -1.92 -8.42 1.13
C CYS A 51 -2.37 -8.23 2.58
N THR A 52 -2.17 -9.22 3.45
CA THR A 52 -2.51 -9.13 4.87
C THR A 52 -1.64 -8.07 5.56
N THR A 53 -2.28 -7.23 6.37
CA THR A 53 -1.65 -6.14 7.13
C THR A 53 -1.59 -6.48 8.63
N GLY A 54 -0.81 -5.71 9.41
CA GLY A 54 -0.72 -5.88 10.86
C GLY A 54 0.09 -7.10 11.29
N LEU A 55 1.09 -7.48 10.50
CA LEU A 55 2.04 -8.54 10.84
C LEU A 55 2.96 -8.10 11.98
N SER A 56 3.32 -9.04 12.86
CA SER A 56 4.35 -8.82 13.87
C SER A 56 5.76 -8.82 13.25
N ASP A 57 6.75 -8.37 14.02
CA ASP A 57 8.16 -8.38 13.58
C ASP A 57 8.63 -9.81 13.28
N GLU A 58 8.23 -10.79 14.09
CA GLU A 58 8.54 -12.20 13.85
C GLU A 58 7.92 -12.72 12.55
N GLN A 59 6.69 -12.28 12.24
CA GLN A 59 6.04 -12.63 10.98
C GLN A 59 6.72 -11.95 9.78
N LEU A 60 7.18 -10.71 9.92
CA LEU A 60 7.94 -10.02 8.88
C LEU A 60 9.27 -10.72 8.59
N GLU A 61 9.95 -11.20 9.64
CA GLU A 61 11.16 -12.02 9.45
C GLU A 61 10.84 -13.34 8.74
N LYS A 62 9.74 -14.00 9.12
CA LYS A 62 9.29 -15.23 8.43
C LYS A 62 8.95 -14.98 6.95
N VAL A 63 8.34 -13.84 6.61
CA VAL A 63 8.12 -13.40 5.22
C VAL A 63 9.46 -13.28 4.49
N HIS A 64 10.46 -12.67 5.10
CA HIS A 64 11.79 -12.52 4.54
C HIS A 64 12.46 -13.88 4.31
N GLU A 65 12.39 -14.80 5.28
CA GLU A 65 12.94 -16.16 5.13
C GLU A 65 12.21 -16.97 4.04
N ALA A 66 10.88 -16.81 3.94
CA ALA A 66 10.08 -17.43 2.87
C ALA A 66 10.49 -16.92 1.48
N SER A 67 10.79 -15.61 1.37
CA SER A 67 11.20 -15.02 0.10
C SER A 67 12.54 -15.53 -0.44
N LYS A 68 13.39 -16.11 0.40
CA LYS A 68 14.62 -16.80 -0.03
C LYS A 68 14.35 -18.14 -0.73
N LYS A 69 13.12 -18.66 -0.61
CA LYS A 69 12.73 -19.99 -1.08
C LYS A 69 11.65 -19.98 -2.15
N THR A 70 10.81 -18.96 -2.18
CA THR A 70 9.76 -18.73 -3.19
C THR A 70 9.60 -17.25 -3.48
N ALA A 71 8.92 -16.88 -4.58
CA ALA A 71 8.64 -15.47 -4.86
C ALA A 71 7.54 -14.95 -3.93
N VAL A 72 7.83 -13.91 -3.17
CA VAL A 72 6.89 -13.26 -2.24
C VAL A 72 6.74 -11.81 -2.64
N LEU A 73 5.52 -11.38 -2.94
CA LEU A 73 5.24 -9.96 -3.16
C LEU A 73 4.45 -9.42 -1.97
N ARG A 74 4.98 -8.35 -1.37
CA ARG A 74 4.32 -7.61 -0.28
C ARG A 74 4.45 -6.12 -0.51
N SER A 75 3.36 -5.38 -0.38
CA SER A 75 3.36 -3.93 -0.54
C SER A 75 2.43 -3.28 0.49
N ALA A 76 2.73 -2.03 0.86
CA ALA A 76 1.92 -1.24 1.78
C ALA A 76 0.49 -0.99 1.25
N ASN A 77 0.31 -1.00 -0.06
CA ASN A 77 -0.97 -0.85 -0.72
C ASN A 77 -0.95 -1.62 -2.05
N MET A 78 -2.05 -2.28 -2.40
CA MET A 78 -2.16 -3.06 -3.65
C MET A 78 -2.72 -2.26 -4.82
N SER A 79 -3.14 -1.01 -4.64
CA SER A 79 -3.63 -0.16 -5.74
C SER A 79 -2.49 0.25 -6.67
N LEU A 80 -2.62 -0.03 -7.97
CA LEU A 80 -1.69 0.47 -8.99
C LEU A 80 -1.59 2.00 -8.94
N GLY A 81 -2.73 2.70 -8.80
CA GLY A 81 -2.75 4.17 -8.74
C GLY A 81 -2.00 4.72 -7.53
N VAL A 82 -2.16 4.14 -6.34
CA VAL A 82 -1.43 4.56 -5.13
C VAL A 82 0.07 4.30 -5.29
N ASN A 83 0.48 3.15 -5.83
CA ASN A 83 1.89 2.85 -6.04
C ASN A 83 2.52 3.73 -7.12
N THR A 84 1.75 4.13 -8.16
CA THR A 84 2.19 5.16 -9.12
C THR A 84 2.43 6.49 -8.41
N LEU A 85 1.55 6.89 -7.46
CA LEU A 85 1.80 8.10 -6.66
C LEU A 85 3.09 8.00 -5.87
N PHE A 86 3.37 6.90 -5.19
CA PHE A 86 4.64 6.71 -4.46
C PHE A 86 5.84 6.96 -5.38
N LYS A 87 5.83 6.38 -6.59
CA LYS A 87 6.91 6.54 -7.56
C LYS A 87 7.08 7.99 -8.03
N VAL A 88 5.97 8.65 -8.37
CA VAL A 88 5.97 10.06 -8.81
C VAL A 88 6.46 10.97 -7.68
N LEU A 89 5.98 10.77 -6.44
CA LEU A 89 6.39 11.54 -5.28
C LEU A 89 7.89 11.45 -5.02
N LYS A 90 8.46 10.24 -5.02
CA LYS A 90 9.91 10.05 -4.86
C LYS A 90 10.74 10.81 -5.91
N SER A 91 10.23 10.97 -7.12
CA SER A 91 10.95 11.66 -8.20
C SER A 91 10.83 13.18 -8.15
N MET A 92 9.69 13.74 -7.69
CA MET A 92 9.41 15.17 -7.79
C MET A 92 9.57 15.94 -6.48
N THR A 93 9.45 15.27 -5.33
CA THR A 93 9.42 15.96 -4.03
C THR A 93 10.66 16.82 -3.79
N LYS A 94 11.84 16.26 -4.00
CA LYS A 94 13.07 17.03 -3.76
C LYS A 94 13.14 18.28 -4.63
N LEU A 95 12.74 18.22 -5.90
CA LEU A 95 12.72 19.36 -6.81
C LEU A 95 11.82 20.47 -6.27
N LEU A 96 10.60 20.13 -5.85
CA LEU A 96 9.61 21.10 -5.36
C LEU A 96 10.00 21.65 -3.98
N ALA A 97 10.48 20.82 -3.07
CA ALA A 97 10.95 21.25 -1.75
C ALA A 97 12.16 22.21 -1.86
N ASP A 98 13.12 21.91 -2.73
CA ASP A 98 14.26 22.80 -2.99
C ASP A 98 13.83 24.13 -3.63
N ALA A 99 12.72 24.13 -4.39
CA ALA A 99 12.09 25.34 -4.93
C ALA A 99 11.24 26.11 -3.91
N GLY A 100 11.10 25.60 -2.68
CA GLY A 100 10.43 26.29 -1.57
C GLY A 100 8.96 25.99 -1.44
N PHE A 101 8.44 24.91 -2.05
CA PHE A 101 7.06 24.46 -1.86
C PHE A 101 6.87 23.84 -0.47
N ASP A 102 5.80 24.23 0.20
CA ASP A 102 5.29 23.55 1.38
C ASP A 102 4.52 22.27 1.00
N ILE A 103 4.51 21.28 1.89
CA ILE A 103 3.94 19.96 1.57
C ILE A 103 2.86 19.59 2.59
N ASP A 104 1.67 19.28 2.09
CA ASP A 104 0.56 18.80 2.90
C ASP A 104 -0.08 17.56 2.28
N ILE A 105 -0.65 16.71 3.13
CA ILE A 105 -1.42 15.53 2.75
C ILE A 105 -2.79 15.63 3.38
N VAL A 106 -3.84 15.51 2.56
CA VAL A 106 -5.22 15.43 3.02
C VAL A 106 -5.80 14.08 2.64
N GLU A 107 -6.32 13.36 3.62
CA GLU A 107 -6.95 12.06 3.37
C GLU A 107 -8.42 12.04 3.84
N LYS A 108 -9.25 11.32 3.12
CA LYS A 108 -10.68 11.23 3.41
C LYS A 108 -11.13 9.77 3.35
N HIS A 109 -11.81 9.32 4.40
CA HIS A 109 -12.40 7.97 4.47
C HIS A 109 -13.78 7.96 5.11
N HIS A 110 -14.43 6.81 5.01
CA HIS A 110 -15.75 6.58 5.60
C HIS A 110 -15.76 6.77 7.12
N ARG A 111 -16.93 7.13 7.65
CA ARG A 111 -17.15 7.42 9.08
C ARG A 111 -16.78 6.29 10.06
N ARG A 112 -16.64 5.04 9.56
CA ARG A 112 -16.32 3.85 10.37
C ARG A 112 -14.84 3.51 10.42
N LYS A 113 -13.98 4.26 9.70
CA LYS A 113 -12.54 4.02 9.77
C LYS A 113 -11.98 4.52 11.10
N LEU A 114 -11.30 3.64 11.82
CA LEU A 114 -10.83 3.89 13.18
C LEU A 114 -9.50 4.66 13.20
N ASP A 115 -8.56 4.25 12.38
CA ASP A 115 -7.25 4.89 12.27
C ASP A 115 -7.36 6.24 11.55
N ALA A 116 -6.71 7.24 12.11
CA ALA A 116 -6.55 8.58 11.54
C ALA A 116 -5.17 9.15 11.97
N PRO A 117 -4.28 9.48 11.05
CA PRO A 117 -4.40 9.27 9.59
C PRO A 117 -4.43 7.81 9.18
N SER A 118 -4.85 7.56 7.92
CA SER A 118 -4.82 6.22 7.33
C SER A 118 -3.38 5.73 7.12
N GLY A 119 -3.16 4.41 7.16
CA GLY A 119 -1.85 3.83 6.86
C GLY A 119 -1.32 4.24 5.48
N THR A 120 -2.19 4.40 4.48
CA THR A 120 -1.79 4.90 3.15
C THR A 120 -1.32 6.37 3.20
N ALA A 121 -1.96 7.22 4.01
CA ALA A 121 -1.52 8.61 4.17
C ALA A 121 -0.15 8.71 4.83
N ILE A 122 0.11 7.87 5.85
CA ILE A 122 1.43 7.79 6.49
C ILE A 122 2.48 7.30 5.49
N ALA A 123 2.19 6.23 4.74
CA ALA A 123 3.12 5.73 3.73
C ALA A 123 3.41 6.76 2.61
N LEU A 124 2.41 7.59 2.23
CA LEU A 124 2.62 8.71 1.31
C LEU A 124 3.52 9.79 1.91
N ALA A 125 3.34 10.12 3.20
CA ALA A 125 4.18 11.07 3.91
C ALA A 125 5.64 10.56 4.03
N GLU A 126 5.83 9.27 4.28
CA GLU A 126 7.15 8.63 4.28
C GLU A 126 7.80 8.69 2.89
N ALA A 127 7.04 8.38 1.82
CA ALA A 127 7.53 8.45 0.44
C ALA A 127 7.92 9.88 0.02
N VAL A 128 7.23 10.90 0.55
CA VAL A 128 7.59 12.31 0.39
C VAL A 128 8.83 12.67 1.20
N ASN A 129 8.98 12.15 2.41
CA ASN A 129 10.09 12.51 3.31
C ASN A 129 11.40 11.79 2.96
N GLU A 130 11.34 10.60 2.34
CA GLU A 130 12.51 9.80 1.95
C GLU A 130 13.52 10.59 1.08
N PRO A 131 13.13 11.25 -0.05
CA PRO A 131 14.05 12.06 -0.84
C PRO A 131 14.50 13.34 -0.15
N LEU A 132 13.90 13.69 1.00
CA LEU A 132 14.28 14.80 1.88
C LEU A 132 15.16 14.35 3.07
N ASN A 133 15.77 13.17 2.99
CA ASN A 133 16.60 12.54 4.02
C ASN A 133 15.86 12.31 5.35
N ASN A 134 14.52 12.23 5.32
CA ASN A 134 13.64 12.10 6.50
C ASN A 134 13.80 13.25 7.50
N GLU A 135 14.13 14.45 7.02
CA GLU A 135 14.37 15.60 7.89
C GLU A 135 13.11 16.42 8.20
N TYR A 136 11.98 16.14 7.52
CA TYR A 136 10.74 16.89 7.72
C TYR A 136 9.90 16.24 8.84
N GLU A 137 9.34 17.10 9.71
CA GLU A 137 8.45 16.70 10.80
C GLU A 137 7.03 16.44 10.27
N PHE A 138 6.40 15.34 10.69
CA PHE A 138 4.99 15.11 10.43
C PHE A 138 4.12 15.86 11.45
N VAL A 139 3.25 16.73 10.96
CA VAL A 139 2.36 17.53 11.79
C VAL A 139 0.90 17.15 11.52
N TYR A 140 0.30 16.52 12.52
CA TYR A 140 -1.09 16.07 12.47
C TYR A 140 -2.02 17.17 12.92
N ASP A 141 -2.69 17.84 11.97
CA ASP A 141 -3.61 18.93 12.25
C ASP A 141 -2.97 20.16 12.92
N ARG A 142 -3.03 21.29 12.26
CA ARG A 142 -2.49 22.56 12.77
C ARG A 142 -3.49 23.37 13.62
N SER A 143 -4.70 22.85 13.90
CA SER A 143 -5.76 23.62 14.59
C SER A 143 -5.33 24.11 15.97
N GLN A 144 -4.41 23.42 16.63
CA GLN A 144 -3.87 23.78 17.95
C GLN A 144 -2.61 24.67 17.90
N ARG A 145 -2.05 24.90 16.70
CA ARG A 145 -0.85 25.73 16.54
C ARG A 145 -1.22 27.19 16.25
N ARG A 146 -0.53 28.13 16.90
CA ARG A 146 -0.68 29.60 16.75
C ARG A 146 0.63 30.25 16.30
N GLU A 147 1.33 29.61 15.39
CA GLU A 147 2.64 30.02 14.87
C GLU A 147 2.69 29.87 13.35
N GLN A 148 3.62 30.55 12.72
CA GLN A 148 3.90 30.36 11.30
C GLN A 148 4.41 28.94 11.06
N ARG A 149 4.11 28.41 9.87
CA ARG A 149 4.56 27.08 9.45
C ARG A 149 6.09 27.05 9.35
N PRO A 150 6.77 26.08 10.01
CA PRO A 150 8.18 25.81 9.77
C PRO A 150 8.42 25.30 8.34
N LYS A 151 9.62 25.53 7.79
CA LYS A 151 9.96 25.10 6.43
C LYS A 151 10.04 23.59 6.26
N LYS A 152 10.47 22.85 7.29
CA LYS A 152 10.62 21.39 7.25
C LYS A 152 9.46 20.70 7.94
N GLU A 153 8.26 20.91 7.41
CA GLU A 153 7.03 20.32 7.92
C GLU A 153 6.24 19.65 6.79
N ILE A 154 5.72 18.44 7.04
CA ILE A 154 4.70 17.79 6.22
C ILE A 154 3.42 17.77 7.04
N GLY A 155 2.41 18.55 6.61
CA GLY A 155 1.10 18.55 7.23
C GLY A 155 0.31 17.30 6.84
N ILE A 156 -0.43 16.70 7.80
CA ILE A 156 -1.28 15.54 7.52
C ILE A 156 -2.64 15.78 8.16
N SER A 157 -3.69 15.86 7.34
CA SER A 157 -5.06 16.09 7.78
C SER A 157 -5.99 14.95 7.39
N ALA A 158 -6.84 14.52 8.31
CA ALA A 158 -7.75 13.39 8.12
C ALA A 158 -9.21 13.82 8.19
N VAL A 159 -10.01 13.46 7.18
CA VAL A 159 -11.45 13.66 7.14
C VAL A 159 -12.18 12.32 7.26
N ARG A 160 -13.23 12.25 8.08
CA ARG A 160 -14.09 11.07 8.25
C ARG A 160 -15.52 11.43 7.96
N GLY A 161 -16.13 10.77 6.95
CA GLY A 161 -17.51 11.07 6.56
C GLY A 161 -18.12 10.06 5.63
N GLY A 162 -19.43 9.89 5.69
CA GLY A 162 -20.21 9.09 4.77
C GLY A 162 -19.67 7.71 4.53
N THR A 163 -19.59 7.35 3.25
CA THR A 163 -19.13 6.06 2.73
C THR A 163 -17.89 6.18 1.84
N ILE A 164 -17.12 7.26 1.98
CA ILE A 164 -15.90 7.50 1.19
C ILE A 164 -14.98 6.28 1.33
N VAL A 165 -14.65 5.65 0.21
CA VAL A 165 -13.81 4.45 0.20
C VAL A 165 -12.37 4.77 0.57
N GLY A 166 -11.83 5.84 0.00
CA GLY A 166 -10.51 6.39 0.28
C GLY A 166 -10.11 7.46 -0.74
N GLU A 167 -9.69 8.59 -0.25
CA GLU A 167 -9.16 9.69 -1.06
C GLU A 167 -7.87 10.18 -0.40
N HIS A 168 -6.83 10.39 -1.20
CA HIS A 168 -5.55 10.91 -0.75
C HIS A 168 -5.11 11.99 -1.71
N GLU A 169 -4.78 13.15 -1.20
CA GLU A 169 -4.37 14.33 -1.95
C GLU A 169 -3.07 14.85 -1.35
N ILE A 170 -2.06 14.97 -2.18
CA ILE A 170 -0.76 15.52 -1.83
C ILE A 170 -0.67 16.90 -2.47
N ILE A 171 -0.48 17.91 -1.65
CA ILE A 171 -0.48 19.32 -2.02
C ILE A 171 0.93 19.86 -1.88
N PHE A 172 1.49 20.38 -2.96
CA PHE A 172 2.72 21.15 -2.97
C PHE A 172 2.36 22.62 -3.21
N ALA A 173 2.46 23.43 -2.16
CA ALA A 173 2.07 24.85 -2.18
C ALA A 173 3.31 25.74 -2.30
N GLY A 174 3.51 26.33 -3.47
CA GLY A 174 4.56 27.29 -3.78
C GLY A 174 4.09 28.74 -3.66
N GLN A 175 4.95 29.67 -4.05
CA GLN A 175 4.59 31.06 -4.14
C GLN A 175 3.75 31.27 -5.41
N ASP A 176 2.51 31.73 -5.25
CA ASP A 176 1.55 32.03 -6.31
C ASP A 176 1.11 30.81 -7.18
N GLU A 177 1.45 29.58 -6.77
CA GLU A 177 1.04 28.36 -7.45
C GLU A 177 0.89 27.18 -6.49
N VAL A 178 0.08 26.20 -6.87
CA VAL A 178 -0.12 24.94 -6.14
C VAL A 178 -0.12 23.78 -7.12
N ILE A 179 0.54 22.69 -6.76
CA ILE A 179 0.47 21.42 -7.48
C ILE A 179 -0.23 20.41 -6.57
N GLU A 180 -1.28 19.77 -7.09
CA GLU A 180 -2.05 18.75 -6.37
C GLU A 180 -1.99 17.41 -7.08
N LEU A 181 -1.64 16.36 -6.34
CA LEU A 181 -1.69 14.99 -6.81
C LEU A 181 -2.75 14.23 -6.00
N LYS A 182 -3.79 13.78 -6.68
CA LYS A 182 -4.94 13.18 -6.02
C LYS A 182 -5.25 11.79 -6.54
N HIS A 183 -5.49 10.87 -5.61
CA HIS A 183 -6.04 9.54 -5.87
C HIS A 183 -7.38 9.38 -5.15
N THR A 184 -8.40 8.95 -5.89
CA THR A 184 -9.73 8.63 -5.34
C THR A 184 -10.08 7.18 -5.64
N ALA A 185 -10.28 6.39 -4.59
CA ALA A 185 -10.80 5.03 -4.69
C ALA A 185 -12.32 5.04 -4.68
N TYR A 186 -12.97 4.64 -5.75
CA TYR A 186 -14.43 4.48 -5.82
C TYR A 186 -14.90 3.10 -5.32
N SER A 187 -14.01 2.12 -5.28
CA SER A 187 -14.32 0.75 -4.84
C SER A 187 -13.08 0.07 -4.29
N ARG A 188 -13.26 -0.83 -3.33
CA ARG A 188 -12.19 -1.71 -2.84
C ARG A 188 -11.70 -2.73 -3.88
N ALA A 189 -12.43 -2.92 -4.98
CA ALA A 189 -12.03 -3.80 -6.08
C ALA A 189 -10.67 -3.41 -6.69
N ILE A 190 -10.22 -2.16 -6.53
CA ILE A 190 -8.88 -1.72 -6.99
C ILE A 190 -7.75 -2.53 -6.34
N PHE A 191 -7.90 -2.91 -5.08
CA PHE A 191 -6.89 -3.72 -4.37
C PHE A 191 -6.85 -5.16 -4.91
N GLY A 192 -8.02 -5.74 -5.18
CA GLY A 192 -8.11 -7.07 -5.82
C GLY A 192 -7.51 -7.07 -7.23
N LYS A 193 -7.78 -6.02 -8.02
CA LYS A 193 -7.16 -5.87 -9.36
C LYS A 193 -5.65 -5.78 -9.27
N GLY A 194 -5.12 -4.98 -8.34
CA GLY A 194 -3.69 -4.87 -8.11
C GLY A 194 -3.07 -6.18 -7.66
N ALA A 195 -3.72 -6.92 -6.76
CA ALA A 195 -3.25 -8.22 -6.32
C ALA A 195 -3.22 -9.26 -7.46
N VAL A 196 -4.19 -9.24 -8.37
CA VAL A 196 -4.16 -10.09 -9.59
C VAL A 196 -3.00 -9.67 -10.51
N SER A 197 -2.77 -8.38 -10.71
CA SER A 197 -1.61 -7.90 -11.48
C SER A 197 -0.29 -8.34 -10.84
N ALA A 198 -0.19 -8.29 -9.52
CA ALA A 198 0.95 -8.77 -8.77
C ALA A 198 1.17 -10.30 -8.93
N ALA A 199 0.09 -11.09 -8.87
CA ALA A 199 0.16 -12.53 -9.08
C ALA A 199 0.64 -12.88 -10.50
N LEU A 200 0.12 -12.19 -11.51
CA LEU A 200 0.58 -12.33 -12.90
C LEU A 200 2.05 -11.94 -13.07
N TYR A 201 2.50 -10.89 -12.38
CA TYR A 201 3.91 -10.48 -12.37
C TYR A 201 4.82 -11.54 -11.73
N LEU A 202 4.37 -12.17 -10.64
CA LEU A 202 5.15 -13.21 -9.95
C LEU A 202 5.26 -14.52 -10.75
N ALA A 203 4.39 -14.76 -11.74
CA ALA A 203 4.43 -15.96 -12.55
C ALA A 203 5.81 -16.08 -13.23
N GLY A 204 6.53 -17.17 -12.93
CA GLY A 204 7.86 -17.44 -13.46
C GLY A 204 9.00 -16.60 -12.86
N LYS A 205 8.75 -15.84 -11.78
CA LYS A 205 9.81 -15.17 -11.02
C LYS A 205 10.54 -16.15 -10.13
N GLU A 206 11.84 -15.93 -9.98
CA GLU A 206 12.66 -16.66 -9.01
C GLU A 206 12.30 -16.28 -7.57
N ALA A 207 12.77 -17.08 -6.61
CA ALA A 207 12.64 -16.74 -5.19
C ALA A 207 13.22 -15.34 -4.94
N GLY A 208 12.47 -14.52 -4.20
CA GLY A 208 12.84 -13.14 -3.93
C GLY A 208 11.71 -12.38 -3.26
N MET A 209 12.06 -11.23 -2.68
CA MET A 209 11.11 -10.26 -2.18
C MET A 209 10.79 -9.25 -3.28
N TYR A 210 9.51 -9.06 -3.55
CA TYR A 210 8.98 -8.13 -4.54
C TYR A 210 7.96 -7.19 -3.92
N ASP A 211 7.72 -6.07 -4.55
CA ASP A 211 6.66 -5.14 -4.18
C ASP A 211 5.90 -4.60 -5.40
N MET A 212 4.95 -3.70 -5.16
CA MET A 212 4.14 -3.15 -6.26
C MET A 212 4.95 -2.18 -7.14
N SER A 213 6.11 -1.69 -6.72
CA SER A 213 6.98 -0.88 -7.59
C SER A 213 7.61 -1.73 -8.71
N ASP A 214 7.91 -2.99 -8.43
CA ASP A 214 8.37 -3.95 -9.41
C ASP A 214 7.29 -4.28 -10.46
N VAL A 215 6.02 -4.29 -10.04
CA VAL A 215 4.87 -4.56 -10.93
C VAL A 215 4.60 -3.42 -11.90
N ILE A 216 4.82 -2.18 -11.47
CA ILE A 216 4.55 -1.00 -12.31
C ILE A 216 5.75 -0.53 -13.14
N GLY A 217 6.94 -1.10 -12.93
CA GLY A 217 8.15 -0.84 -13.72
C GLY A 217 8.91 0.42 -13.35
#